data_51c3adb0fa0b8a0e7f40521bf4a6782c
#
_entry.id   51c3adb0fa0b8a0e7f40521bf4a6782c
#
_cell.length_a   1.000
_cell.length_b   1.000
_cell.length_c   1.000
_cell.angle_alpha   90.00
_cell.angle_beta   90.00
_cell.angle_gamma   90.00
#
_symmetry.space_group_name_H-M   'P 1'
#
loop_
_entity.id
_entity.type
_entity.pdbx_description
1 polymer ?
#
loop_
_entity_poly.entity_id
_entity_poly.type
_entity_poly.pdbx_seq_one_letter_code
_entity_poly.pdbx_strand_id
1 'polypeptide(L)'
;MQNILEFRSDMEDSLSWRVNEFLALKNLLRSDNSIPIVKTLIVMLYAHFEGFFKDCLECYIKYINSTELKLSNFIDTIITASLSREYSSFEDSNRKCKELTTVPPAEEFLHRYHRRRELTKKFTSDYLNKKIRIDEKIINTKSNLDYSVLQENLYILGLDYNYFIDKQDNITRLVKLRNSVAHGSQREPIEFSEFEKIEEGILEIMEEIIKYLYRFCLEERYLKNN
;
A
#
# COMPACT_ATOMS: atom_id res chain seq x y z
N MET A 1 -7.26 -7.47 -20.21
CA MET A 1 -6.44 -6.39 -19.62
C MET A 1 -7.32 -5.18 -19.41
N GLN A 2 -7.34 -4.63 -18.21
CA GLN A 2 -8.04 -3.37 -17.91
C GLN A 2 -7.47 -2.25 -18.77
N ASN A 3 -8.33 -1.31 -19.24
CA ASN A 3 -7.86 -0.16 -19.98
C ASN A 3 -7.07 0.78 -19.03
N ILE A 4 -5.94 1.30 -19.49
CA ILE A 4 -5.09 2.22 -18.69
C ILE A 4 -5.83 3.52 -18.34
N LEU A 5 -6.75 3.98 -19.18
CA LEU A 5 -7.59 5.15 -18.90
C LEU A 5 -8.66 4.85 -17.83
N GLU A 6 -9.23 3.64 -17.83
CA GLU A 6 -10.13 3.16 -16.79
C GLU A 6 -9.41 3.07 -15.44
N PHE A 7 -8.21 2.49 -15.42
CA PHE A 7 -7.35 2.45 -14.22
C PHE A 7 -7.12 3.85 -13.63
N ARG A 8 -6.84 4.83 -14.48
CA ARG A 8 -6.68 6.21 -14.05
C ARG A 8 -7.98 6.81 -13.51
N SER A 9 -9.09 6.60 -14.22
CA SER A 9 -10.42 7.09 -13.84
C SER A 9 -10.85 6.57 -12.48
N ASP A 10 -10.60 5.27 -12.17
CA ASP A 10 -10.94 4.67 -10.88
C ASP A 10 -10.25 5.40 -9.71
N MET A 11 -8.99 5.79 -9.89
CA MET A 11 -8.24 6.56 -8.88
C MET A 11 -8.72 8.02 -8.79
N GLU A 12 -9.01 8.67 -9.93
CA GLU A 12 -9.54 10.03 -9.97
C GLU A 12 -10.94 10.10 -9.33
N ASP A 13 -11.78 9.11 -9.52
CA ASP A 13 -13.08 8.99 -8.87
C ASP A 13 -12.94 8.83 -7.35
N SER A 14 -11.98 7.99 -6.91
CA SER A 14 -11.66 7.84 -5.49
C SER A 14 -11.16 9.14 -4.85
N LEU A 15 -10.36 9.93 -5.56
CA LEU A 15 -9.93 11.26 -5.11
C LEU A 15 -11.10 12.23 -5.03
N SER A 16 -11.88 12.32 -6.10
CA SER A 16 -12.94 13.31 -6.28
C SER A 16 -14.00 13.24 -5.17
N TRP A 17 -14.53 12.05 -4.87
CA TRP A 17 -15.54 11.94 -3.82
C TRP A 17 -15.00 12.28 -2.45
N ARG A 18 -13.72 11.92 -2.15
CA ARG A 18 -13.08 12.22 -0.86
C ARG A 18 -12.85 13.72 -0.68
N VAL A 19 -12.36 14.38 -1.73
CA VAL A 19 -12.16 15.83 -1.72
C VAL A 19 -13.50 16.56 -1.55
N ASN A 20 -14.53 16.12 -2.27
CA ASN A 20 -15.87 16.72 -2.18
C ASN A 20 -16.48 16.57 -0.78
N GLU A 21 -16.38 15.38 -0.17
CA GLU A 21 -16.86 15.15 1.20
C GLU A 21 -16.07 15.98 2.22
N PHE A 22 -14.75 16.03 2.08
CA PHE A 22 -13.89 16.82 2.95
C PHE A 22 -14.20 18.33 2.84
N LEU A 23 -14.35 18.87 1.64
CA LEU A 23 -14.69 20.27 1.42
C LEU A 23 -16.09 20.60 1.93
N ALA A 24 -17.06 19.70 1.77
CA ALA A 24 -18.40 19.88 2.33
C ALA A 24 -18.35 19.99 3.86
N LEU A 25 -17.59 19.13 4.54
CA LEU A 25 -17.37 19.19 5.97
C LEU A 25 -16.66 20.50 6.38
N LYS A 26 -15.58 20.85 5.67
CA LYS A 26 -14.82 22.09 5.93
C LYS A 26 -15.72 23.33 5.82
N ASN A 27 -16.60 23.39 4.81
CA ASN A 27 -17.53 24.50 4.62
C ASN A 27 -18.59 24.58 5.71
N LEU A 28 -19.13 23.45 6.16
CA LEU A 28 -20.09 23.41 7.29
C LEU A 28 -19.47 23.93 8.59
N LEU A 29 -18.19 23.65 8.80
CA LEU A 29 -17.47 23.98 10.01
C LEU A 29 -16.84 25.38 9.98
N ARG A 30 -16.69 26.01 8.81
CA ARG A 30 -15.98 27.28 8.59
C ARG A 30 -16.62 28.49 9.27
N SER A 31 -17.87 28.40 9.69
CA SER A 31 -18.59 29.47 10.40
C SER A 31 -18.10 29.64 11.84
N ASP A 32 -17.36 28.69 12.38
CA ASP A 32 -16.87 28.69 13.75
C ASP A 32 -15.42 28.18 13.78
N ASN A 33 -14.44 29.08 13.79
CA ASN A 33 -13.00 28.77 13.86
C ASN A 33 -12.58 28.21 15.24
N SER A 34 -13.42 27.41 15.87
CA SER A 34 -13.12 26.83 17.19
C SER A 34 -12.08 25.71 17.09
N ILE A 35 -11.28 25.56 18.14
CA ILE A 35 -10.23 24.52 18.26
C ILE A 35 -10.75 23.11 17.96
N PRO A 36 -11.96 22.68 18.41
CA PRO A 36 -12.50 21.37 18.09
C PRO A 36 -12.67 21.09 16.60
N ILE A 37 -12.96 22.13 15.81
CA ILE A 37 -13.18 22.04 14.37
C ILE A 37 -11.89 21.65 13.64
N VAL A 38 -10.79 22.35 13.90
CA VAL A 38 -9.49 22.05 13.27
C VAL A 38 -9.05 20.63 13.59
N LYS A 39 -9.26 20.18 14.84
CA LYS A 39 -8.97 18.80 15.24
C LYS A 39 -9.80 17.78 14.47
N THR A 40 -11.08 18.05 14.26
CA THR A 40 -11.96 17.18 13.46
C THR A 40 -11.50 17.11 12.00
N LEU A 41 -11.16 18.26 11.42
CA LEU A 41 -10.66 18.32 10.03
C LEU A 41 -9.34 17.57 9.85
N ILE A 42 -8.43 17.61 10.82
CA ILE A 42 -7.17 16.82 10.77
C ILE A 42 -7.44 15.31 10.75
N VAL A 43 -8.34 14.85 11.63
CA VAL A 43 -8.68 13.40 11.67
C VAL A 43 -9.33 12.96 10.37
N MET A 44 -10.21 13.79 9.81
CA MET A 44 -10.91 13.51 8.55
C MET A 44 -9.96 13.52 7.35
N LEU A 45 -9.09 14.53 7.27
CA LEU A 45 -8.06 14.61 6.22
C LEU A 45 -7.17 13.37 6.23
N TYR A 46 -6.73 12.93 7.42
CA TYR A 46 -5.94 11.71 7.54
C TYR A 46 -6.73 10.47 7.08
N ALA A 47 -7.98 10.32 7.50
CA ALA A 47 -8.81 9.17 7.11
C ALA A 47 -8.99 9.10 5.58
N HIS A 48 -9.21 10.24 4.93
CA HIS A 48 -9.28 10.32 3.48
C HIS A 48 -7.94 9.98 2.81
N PHE A 49 -6.84 10.51 3.33
CA PHE A 49 -5.50 10.22 2.80
C PHE A 49 -5.15 8.72 2.89
N GLU A 50 -5.33 8.11 4.07
CA GLU A 50 -5.04 6.68 4.28
C GLU A 50 -5.93 5.80 3.40
N GLY A 51 -7.24 6.07 3.37
CA GLY A 51 -8.19 5.34 2.54
C GLY A 51 -7.90 5.48 1.05
N PHE A 52 -7.59 6.69 0.58
CA PHE A 52 -7.23 6.96 -0.80
C PHE A 52 -5.95 6.23 -1.23
N PHE A 53 -4.89 6.30 -0.42
CA PHE A 53 -3.65 5.58 -0.71
C PHE A 53 -3.90 4.09 -0.88
N LYS A 54 -4.69 3.49 0.01
CA LYS A 54 -5.07 2.08 -0.07
C LYS A 54 -5.84 1.78 -1.35
N ASP A 55 -6.87 2.57 -1.69
CA ASP A 55 -7.66 2.39 -2.91
C ASP A 55 -6.78 2.46 -4.16
N CYS A 56 -5.83 3.41 -4.23
CA CYS A 56 -4.90 3.53 -5.36
C CYS A 56 -4.03 2.28 -5.54
N LEU A 57 -3.51 1.72 -4.43
CA LEU A 57 -2.73 0.48 -4.49
C LEU A 57 -3.59 -0.74 -4.85
N GLU A 58 -4.84 -0.80 -4.40
CA GLU A 58 -5.79 -1.83 -4.82
C GLU A 58 -6.10 -1.72 -6.32
N CYS A 59 -6.31 -0.52 -6.85
CA CYS A 59 -6.45 -0.27 -8.28
C CYS A 59 -5.21 -0.74 -9.05
N TYR A 60 -4.02 -0.42 -8.56
CA TYR A 60 -2.77 -0.88 -9.15
C TYR A 60 -2.66 -2.42 -9.20
N ILE A 61 -2.97 -3.10 -8.09
CA ILE A 61 -2.99 -4.58 -8.04
C ILE A 61 -4.00 -5.15 -9.04
N LYS A 62 -5.21 -4.59 -9.13
CA LYS A 62 -6.24 -5.00 -10.10
C LYS A 62 -5.74 -4.84 -11.53
N TYR A 63 -5.12 -3.71 -11.83
CA TYR A 63 -4.53 -3.46 -13.15
C TYR A 63 -3.47 -4.52 -13.50
N ILE A 64 -2.49 -4.76 -12.62
CA ILE A 64 -1.44 -5.77 -12.81
C ILE A 64 -2.06 -7.17 -13.00
N ASN A 65 -3.00 -7.55 -12.15
CA ASN A 65 -3.68 -8.86 -12.24
C ASN A 65 -4.46 -9.01 -13.56
N SER A 66 -5.01 -7.92 -14.11
CA SER A 66 -5.77 -7.92 -15.35
C SER A 66 -4.91 -8.19 -16.59
N THR A 67 -3.59 -8.04 -16.49
CA THR A 67 -2.67 -8.35 -17.60
C THR A 67 -2.66 -9.82 -17.95
N GLU A 68 -2.96 -10.70 -16.98
CA GLU A 68 -2.92 -12.16 -17.12
C GLU A 68 -1.60 -12.73 -17.67
N LEU A 69 -0.54 -11.94 -17.66
CA LEU A 69 0.79 -12.35 -18.08
C LEU A 69 1.37 -13.40 -17.13
N LYS A 70 2.37 -14.15 -17.62
CA LYS A 70 3.11 -15.09 -16.78
C LYS A 70 4.02 -14.35 -15.80
N LEU A 71 4.20 -14.91 -14.62
CA LEU A 71 5.10 -14.36 -13.59
C LEU A 71 6.51 -14.08 -14.11
N SER A 72 7.02 -14.90 -15.04
CA SER A 72 8.33 -14.70 -15.67
C SER A 72 8.51 -13.37 -16.38
N ASN A 73 7.43 -12.68 -16.75
CA ASN A 73 7.47 -11.38 -17.42
C ASN A 73 7.68 -10.19 -16.47
N PHE A 74 7.47 -10.39 -15.17
CA PHE A 74 7.47 -9.30 -14.18
C PHE A 74 8.83 -9.13 -13.50
N ILE A 75 9.07 -7.94 -12.95
CA ILE A 75 10.21 -7.67 -12.07
C ILE A 75 10.12 -8.52 -10.80
N ASP A 76 11.26 -8.76 -10.15
CA ASP A 76 11.37 -9.72 -9.04
C ASP A 76 10.50 -9.35 -7.83
N THR A 77 10.31 -8.05 -7.56
CA THR A 77 9.42 -7.57 -6.50
C THR A 77 7.96 -7.96 -6.74
N ILE A 78 7.46 -7.79 -7.95
CA ILE A 78 6.09 -8.19 -8.34
C ILE A 78 5.91 -9.71 -8.27
N ILE A 79 6.92 -10.48 -8.72
CA ILE A 79 6.93 -11.95 -8.56
C ILE A 79 6.83 -12.31 -7.08
N THR A 80 7.62 -11.65 -6.23
CA THR A 80 7.65 -11.90 -4.79
C THR A 80 6.30 -11.58 -4.15
N ALA A 81 5.69 -10.44 -4.49
CA ALA A 81 4.37 -10.06 -4.02
C ALA A 81 3.30 -11.10 -4.39
N SER A 82 3.34 -11.61 -5.64
CA SER A 82 2.41 -12.65 -6.12
C SER A 82 2.59 -14.00 -5.40
N LEU A 83 3.80 -14.30 -4.94
CA LEU A 83 4.14 -15.55 -4.25
C LEU A 83 4.12 -15.42 -2.72
N SER A 84 3.57 -14.35 -2.16
CA SER A 84 3.58 -14.08 -0.72
C SER A 84 2.99 -15.22 0.13
N ARG A 85 1.92 -15.87 -0.36
CA ARG A 85 1.32 -17.04 0.31
C ARG A 85 2.24 -18.26 0.31
N GLU A 86 2.94 -18.48 -0.79
CA GLU A 86 3.90 -19.57 -0.93
C GLU A 86 5.10 -19.37 -0.01
N TYR A 87 5.58 -18.14 0.11
CA TYR A 87 6.65 -17.80 1.06
C TYR A 87 6.18 -17.95 2.51
N SER A 88 5.01 -17.45 2.88
CA SER A 88 4.46 -17.65 4.22
C SER A 88 4.30 -19.13 4.55
N SER A 89 3.87 -19.96 3.58
CA SER A 89 3.80 -21.41 3.75
C SER A 89 5.15 -22.08 3.89
N PHE A 90 6.20 -21.54 3.25
CA PHE A 90 7.58 -21.99 3.42
C PHE A 90 8.13 -21.62 4.79
N GLU A 91 7.82 -20.44 5.31
CA GLU A 91 8.28 -19.94 6.61
C GLU A 91 7.55 -20.59 7.79
N ASP A 92 6.38 -21.18 7.59
CA ASP A 92 5.62 -21.84 8.65
C ASP A 92 6.40 -23.03 9.24
N SER A 93 6.96 -22.83 10.44
CA SER A 93 7.73 -23.83 11.19
C SER A 93 6.91 -25.05 11.61
N ASN A 94 5.59 -24.94 11.68
CA ASN A 94 4.69 -26.05 12.04
C ASN A 94 4.50 -27.03 10.89
N ARG A 95 4.84 -26.65 9.66
CA ARG A 95 4.71 -27.49 8.48
C ARG A 95 5.80 -28.55 8.44
N LYS A 96 5.42 -29.79 8.80
CA LYS A 96 6.31 -30.95 8.89
C LYS A 96 6.48 -31.68 7.57
N CYS A 97 7.64 -32.32 7.42
CA CYS A 97 7.90 -33.25 6.32
C CYS A 97 6.96 -34.46 6.45
N LYS A 98 6.20 -34.75 5.40
CA LYS A 98 5.28 -35.91 5.34
C LYS A 98 5.93 -37.15 4.70
N GLU A 99 7.03 -36.96 3.96
CA GLU A 99 7.71 -38.04 3.23
C GLU A 99 8.51 -38.96 4.17
N LEU A 100 8.94 -38.44 5.32
CA LEU A 100 9.77 -39.17 6.30
C LEU A 100 9.01 -39.30 7.63
N THR A 101 8.00 -40.14 7.65
CA THR A 101 7.11 -40.32 8.81
C THR A 101 7.77 -40.98 10.01
N THR A 102 8.92 -41.66 9.82
CA THR A 102 9.69 -42.34 10.86
C THR A 102 10.73 -41.46 11.56
N VAL A 103 10.92 -40.24 11.06
CA VAL A 103 11.89 -39.32 11.65
C VAL A 103 11.28 -38.64 12.88
N PRO A 104 12.01 -38.59 14.02
CA PRO A 104 11.51 -37.94 15.22
C PRO A 104 11.06 -36.48 14.95
N PRO A 105 9.96 -36.01 15.58
CA PRO A 105 9.44 -34.66 15.40
C PRO A 105 10.43 -33.53 15.72
N ALA A 106 11.53 -33.84 16.40
CA ALA A 106 12.52 -32.89 16.88
C ALA A 106 13.57 -32.46 15.85
N GLU A 107 13.63 -33.06 14.66
CA GLU A 107 14.60 -32.65 13.65
C GLU A 107 14.14 -31.43 12.83
N GLU A 108 14.34 -30.24 13.38
CA GLU A 108 14.04 -28.97 12.72
C GLU A 108 14.73 -28.83 11.36
N PHE A 109 15.96 -29.31 11.22
CA PHE A 109 16.74 -29.22 9.98
C PHE A 109 16.05 -29.95 8.83
N LEU A 110 15.58 -31.19 9.06
CA LEU A 110 14.92 -31.98 8.02
C LEU A 110 13.62 -31.35 7.55
N HIS A 111 12.79 -30.88 8.47
CA HIS A 111 11.54 -30.22 8.13
C HIS A 111 11.77 -28.91 7.37
N ARG A 112 12.77 -28.13 7.78
CA ARG A 112 13.18 -26.92 7.07
C ARG A 112 13.74 -27.24 5.69
N TYR A 113 14.59 -28.28 5.56
CA TYR A 113 15.12 -28.71 4.27
C TYR A 113 14.02 -29.20 3.33
N HIS A 114 13.05 -29.93 3.83
CA HIS A 114 11.88 -30.36 3.05
C HIS A 114 11.10 -29.17 2.48
N ARG A 115 10.80 -28.15 3.29
CA ARG A 115 10.12 -26.93 2.81
C ARG A 115 10.93 -26.20 1.74
N ARG A 116 12.27 -26.12 1.91
CA ARG A 116 13.17 -25.54 0.90
C ARG A 116 13.13 -26.31 -0.41
N ARG A 117 13.18 -27.65 -0.34
CA ARG A 117 13.11 -28.52 -1.52
C ARG A 117 11.80 -28.38 -2.25
N GLU A 118 10.67 -28.31 -1.54
CA GLU A 118 9.36 -28.08 -2.15
C GLU A 118 9.29 -26.73 -2.87
N LEU A 119 9.78 -25.66 -2.21
CA LEU A 119 9.82 -24.33 -2.81
C LEU A 119 10.67 -24.32 -4.08
N THR A 120 11.89 -24.86 -4.01
CA THR A 120 12.80 -24.96 -5.17
C THR A 120 12.14 -25.73 -6.33
N LYS A 121 11.55 -26.89 -6.04
CA LYS A 121 10.88 -27.70 -7.05
C LYS A 121 9.75 -26.92 -7.75
N LYS A 122 8.89 -26.27 -6.98
CA LYS A 122 7.77 -25.48 -7.51
C LYS A 122 8.24 -24.26 -8.26
N PHE A 123 9.29 -23.58 -7.77
CA PHE A 123 9.84 -22.41 -8.43
C PHE A 123 10.40 -22.75 -9.82
N THR A 124 11.13 -23.86 -9.94
CA THR A 124 11.74 -24.29 -11.20
C THR A 124 10.75 -24.88 -12.20
N SER A 125 9.66 -25.52 -11.72
CA SER A 125 8.71 -26.19 -12.61
C SER A 125 7.46 -25.35 -12.94
N ASP A 126 6.90 -24.67 -11.95
CA ASP A 126 5.52 -24.19 -12.04
C ASP A 126 5.35 -22.67 -11.88
N TYR A 127 6.01 -22.06 -10.89
CA TYR A 127 5.66 -20.69 -10.48
C TYR A 127 5.84 -19.65 -11.58
N LEU A 128 6.96 -19.66 -12.27
CA LEU A 128 7.24 -18.68 -13.32
C LEU A 128 6.29 -18.78 -14.52
N ASN A 129 5.64 -19.92 -14.70
CA ASN A 129 4.65 -20.15 -15.77
C ASN A 129 3.22 -19.81 -15.38
N LYS A 130 2.95 -19.56 -14.08
CA LYS A 130 1.63 -19.13 -13.62
C LYS A 130 1.30 -17.73 -14.09
N LYS A 131 0.02 -17.47 -14.32
CA LYS A 131 -0.49 -16.10 -14.49
C LYS A 131 -0.30 -15.31 -13.19
N ILE A 132 -0.02 -14.03 -13.35
CA ILE A 132 0.11 -13.08 -12.23
C ILE A 132 -1.17 -13.07 -11.41
N ARG A 133 -1.01 -13.09 -10.08
CA ARG A 133 -2.09 -12.87 -9.12
C ARG A 133 -1.54 -12.37 -7.79
N ILE A 134 -1.64 -11.09 -7.55
CA ILE A 134 -1.32 -10.46 -6.26
C ILE A 134 -2.61 -10.39 -5.43
N ASP A 135 -2.54 -10.77 -4.16
CA ASP A 135 -3.63 -10.62 -3.19
C ASP A 135 -3.61 -9.19 -2.62
N GLU A 136 -4.73 -8.48 -2.67
CA GLU A 136 -4.86 -7.12 -2.14
C GLU A 136 -4.55 -7.04 -0.65
N LYS A 137 -4.65 -8.15 0.09
CA LYS A 137 -4.28 -8.24 1.52
C LYS A 137 -2.80 -7.98 1.80
N ILE A 138 -1.95 -7.90 0.76
CA ILE A 138 -0.54 -7.53 0.90
C ILE A 138 -0.39 -6.06 1.30
N ILE A 139 -1.37 -5.21 0.96
CA ILE A 139 -1.42 -3.82 1.36
C ILE A 139 -1.72 -3.74 2.86
N ASN A 140 -0.85 -3.10 3.61
CA ASN A 140 -1.01 -2.94 5.05
C ASN A 140 -0.63 -1.53 5.50
N THR A 141 -1.62 -0.71 5.77
CA THR A 141 -1.43 0.65 6.30
C THR A 141 -1.14 0.69 7.80
N LYS A 142 -1.17 -0.48 8.47
CA LYS A 142 -0.96 -0.62 9.93
C LYS A 142 -1.89 0.27 10.76
N SER A 143 -3.00 0.72 10.19
CA SER A 143 -3.91 1.72 10.76
C SER A 143 -3.21 3.02 11.17
N ASN A 144 -2.04 3.26 10.60
CA ASN A 144 -1.21 4.44 10.85
C ASN A 144 -0.26 4.65 9.66
N LEU A 145 -0.80 5.21 8.57
CA LEU A 145 -0.06 5.47 7.33
C LEU A 145 0.94 6.62 7.54
N ASP A 146 2.04 6.34 8.22
CA ASP A 146 3.19 7.23 8.25
C ASP A 146 4.08 7.04 7.02
N TYR A 147 5.11 7.87 6.89
CA TYR A 147 5.98 7.82 5.72
C TYR A 147 6.69 6.47 5.56
N SER A 148 7.09 5.83 6.66
CA SER A 148 7.75 4.52 6.61
C SER A 148 6.81 3.41 6.14
N VAL A 149 5.55 3.45 6.55
CA VAL A 149 4.50 2.52 6.12
C VAL A 149 4.16 2.75 4.65
N LEU A 150 4.13 4.01 4.19
CA LEU A 150 3.97 4.34 2.77
C LEU A 150 5.13 3.74 1.95
N GLN A 151 6.38 3.96 2.37
CA GLN A 151 7.56 3.38 1.72
C GLN A 151 7.50 1.85 1.65
N GLU A 152 7.11 1.19 2.74
CA GLU A 152 6.99 -0.27 2.80
C GLU A 152 6.01 -0.80 1.76
N ASN A 153 4.82 -0.20 1.64
CA ASN A 153 3.83 -0.61 0.65
C ASN A 153 4.29 -0.37 -0.80
N LEU A 154 4.95 0.77 -1.06
CA LEU A 154 5.53 1.03 -2.38
C LEU A 154 6.61 0.02 -2.74
N TYR A 155 7.54 -0.27 -1.81
CA TYR A 155 8.62 -1.24 -2.01
C TYR A 155 8.08 -2.65 -2.31
N ILE A 156 7.10 -3.13 -1.53
CA ILE A 156 6.50 -4.45 -1.71
C ILE A 156 5.86 -4.60 -3.10
N LEU A 157 5.30 -3.52 -3.63
CA LEU A 157 4.64 -3.49 -4.94
C LEU A 157 5.56 -3.11 -6.11
N GLY A 158 6.88 -3.05 -5.88
CA GLY A 158 7.88 -2.79 -6.92
C GLY A 158 7.94 -1.34 -7.40
N LEU A 159 7.35 -0.44 -6.63
CA LEU A 159 7.35 0.99 -6.87
C LEU A 159 8.60 1.65 -6.22
N ASP A 160 9.00 2.82 -6.68
CA ASP A 160 10.08 3.57 -6.03
C ASP A 160 9.63 4.06 -4.65
N TYR A 161 10.15 3.45 -3.61
CA TYR A 161 9.81 3.76 -2.22
C TYR A 161 10.32 5.13 -1.75
N ASN A 162 11.24 5.74 -2.48
CA ASN A 162 11.76 7.09 -2.21
C ASN A 162 11.07 8.18 -3.02
N TYR A 163 10.13 7.83 -3.90
CA TYR A 163 9.50 8.80 -4.80
C TYR A 163 8.91 10.01 -4.08
N PHE A 164 8.36 9.83 -2.88
CA PHE A 164 7.74 10.89 -2.08
C PHE A 164 8.64 11.40 -0.94
N ILE A 165 9.97 11.29 -1.06
CA ILE A 165 10.89 11.68 0.03
C ILE A 165 10.82 13.17 0.37
N ASP A 166 10.59 14.02 -0.60
CA ASP A 166 10.40 15.46 -0.46
C ASP A 166 9.07 15.83 0.23
N LYS A 167 8.13 14.90 0.31
CA LYS A 167 6.82 15.04 0.95
C LYS A 167 6.76 14.43 2.37
N GLN A 168 7.86 13.83 2.84
CA GLN A 168 7.93 13.14 4.13
C GLN A 168 7.44 14.00 5.29
N ASP A 169 7.83 15.27 5.32
CA ASP A 169 7.48 16.18 6.43
C ASP A 169 5.97 16.43 6.51
N ASN A 170 5.29 16.60 5.38
CA ASN A 170 3.84 16.78 5.33
C ASN A 170 3.10 15.56 5.87
N ILE A 171 3.48 14.36 5.43
CA ILE A 171 2.89 13.10 5.90
C ILE A 171 3.14 12.93 7.40
N THR A 172 4.38 13.10 7.83
CA THR A 172 4.77 12.95 9.24
C THR A 172 4.03 13.93 10.13
N ARG A 173 3.86 15.18 9.67
CA ARG A 173 3.13 16.22 10.42
C ARG A 173 1.66 15.88 10.57
N LEU A 174 0.99 15.45 9.48
CA LEU A 174 -0.41 15.03 9.52
C LEU A 174 -0.62 13.86 10.49
N VAL A 175 0.20 12.82 10.38
CA VAL A 175 0.11 11.62 11.23
C VAL A 175 0.34 11.97 12.71
N LYS A 176 1.34 12.79 13.02
CA LYS A 176 1.63 13.24 14.38
C LYS A 176 0.46 14.00 14.98
N LEU A 177 -0.13 14.93 14.25
CA LEU A 177 -1.28 15.70 14.71
C LEU A 177 -2.51 14.81 14.90
N ARG A 178 -2.81 13.93 13.93
CA ARG A 178 -3.93 13.00 14.06
C ARG A 178 -3.78 12.10 15.28
N ASN A 179 -2.59 11.56 15.51
CA ASN A 179 -2.32 10.70 16.66
C ASN A 179 -2.49 11.45 17.97
N SER A 180 -1.98 12.69 18.07
CA SER A 180 -2.14 13.51 19.28
C SER A 180 -3.59 13.90 19.55
N VAL A 181 -4.37 14.16 18.50
CA VAL A 181 -5.82 14.41 18.62
C VAL A 181 -6.56 13.14 19.05
N ALA A 182 -6.32 12.01 18.37
CA ALA A 182 -7.00 10.75 18.64
C ALA A 182 -6.73 10.21 20.06
N HIS A 183 -5.52 10.42 20.58
CA HIS A 183 -5.14 10.02 21.95
C HIS A 183 -5.45 11.09 23.01
N GLY A 184 -6.07 12.21 22.64
CA GLY A 184 -6.45 13.27 23.57
C GLY A 184 -5.26 14.04 24.17
N SER A 185 -4.05 13.91 23.60
CA SER A 185 -2.84 14.60 24.08
C SER A 185 -2.68 16.00 23.49
N GLN A 186 -3.41 16.35 22.43
CA GLN A 186 -3.37 17.69 21.81
C GLN A 186 -4.15 18.70 22.65
N ARG A 187 -3.46 19.39 23.55
CA ARG A 187 -4.05 20.43 24.42
C ARG A 187 -4.03 21.80 23.76
N GLU A 188 -2.90 22.14 23.12
CA GLU A 188 -2.72 23.42 22.45
C GLU A 188 -3.60 23.53 21.19
N PRO A 189 -4.09 24.75 20.88
CA PRO A 189 -4.77 25.00 19.64
C PRO A 189 -3.84 24.74 18.46
N ILE A 190 -4.41 24.29 17.34
CA ILE A 190 -3.73 24.19 16.06
C ILE A 190 -4.25 25.36 15.24
N GLU A 191 -3.33 26.24 14.81
CA GLU A 191 -3.69 27.39 14.00
C GLU A 191 -4.30 26.95 12.66
N PHE A 192 -5.37 27.61 12.26
CA PHE A 192 -6.06 27.27 11.01
C PHE A 192 -5.14 27.40 9.79
N SER A 193 -4.24 28.39 9.80
CA SER A 193 -3.23 28.57 8.74
C SER A 193 -2.20 27.44 8.66
N GLU A 194 -1.88 26.80 9.80
CA GLU A 194 -1.03 25.60 9.81
C GLU A 194 -1.78 24.41 9.21
N PHE A 195 -3.05 24.25 9.57
CA PHE A 195 -3.89 23.22 9.01
C PHE A 195 -4.03 23.36 7.48
N GLU A 196 -4.27 24.57 6.96
CA GLU A 196 -4.40 24.81 5.52
C GLU A 196 -3.14 24.40 4.74
N LYS A 197 -1.95 24.65 5.28
CA LYS A 197 -0.69 24.20 4.65
C LYS A 197 -0.57 22.66 4.60
N ILE A 198 -1.00 21.99 5.67
CA ILE A 198 -1.00 20.52 5.72
C ILE A 198 -2.01 19.97 4.72
N GLU A 199 -3.22 20.53 4.68
CA GLU A 199 -4.28 20.17 3.74
C GLU A 199 -3.80 20.27 2.30
N GLU A 200 -3.25 21.42 1.89
CA GLU A 200 -2.71 21.66 0.56
C GLU A 200 -1.64 20.61 0.20
N GLY A 201 -0.65 20.43 1.10
CA GLY A 201 0.41 19.45 0.85
C GLY A 201 -0.07 18.01 0.75
N ILE A 202 -1.10 17.61 1.50
CA ILE A 202 -1.67 16.26 1.43
C ILE A 202 -2.49 16.08 0.15
N LEU A 203 -3.28 17.06 -0.26
CA LEU A 203 -4.03 17.00 -1.53
C LEU A 203 -3.08 16.91 -2.73
N GLU A 204 -1.98 17.67 -2.73
CA GLU A 204 -0.93 17.54 -3.75
C GLU A 204 -0.35 16.12 -3.82
N ILE A 205 -0.07 15.51 -2.64
CA ILE A 205 0.44 14.13 -2.59
C ILE A 205 -0.59 13.15 -3.17
N MET A 206 -1.86 13.31 -2.84
CA MET A 206 -2.92 12.46 -3.39
C MET A 206 -3.00 12.54 -4.92
N GLU A 207 -2.93 13.73 -5.50
CA GLU A 207 -2.86 13.89 -6.95
C GLU A 207 -1.59 13.28 -7.56
N GLU A 208 -0.46 13.44 -6.88
CA GLU A 208 0.81 12.93 -7.36
C GLU A 208 0.87 11.40 -7.34
N ILE A 209 0.21 10.75 -6.38
CA ILE A 209 0.05 9.29 -6.35
C ILE A 209 -0.62 8.79 -7.64
N ILE A 210 -1.70 9.43 -8.09
CA ILE A 210 -2.38 9.08 -9.37
C ILE A 210 -1.40 9.21 -10.54
N LYS A 211 -0.74 10.36 -10.64
CA LYS A 211 0.20 10.64 -11.74
C LYS A 211 1.35 9.63 -11.77
N TYR A 212 1.88 9.30 -10.60
CA TYR A 212 2.98 8.36 -10.45
C TYR A 212 2.56 6.94 -10.87
N LEU A 213 1.48 6.40 -10.32
CA LEU A 213 0.99 5.06 -10.63
C LEU A 213 0.57 4.93 -12.09
N TYR A 214 -0.13 5.93 -12.62
CA TYR A 214 -0.51 5.96 -14.03
C TYR A 214 0.71 5.91 -14.96
N ARG A 215 1.72 6.75 -14.72
CA ARG A 215 2.97 6.77 -15.50
C ARG A 215 3.71 5.44 -15.39
N PHE A 216 3.83 4.89 -14.19
CA PHE A 216 4.49 3.61 -13.94
C PHE A 216 3.83 2.48 -14.74
N CYS A 217 2.50 2.43 -14.78
CA CYS A 217 1.76 1.44 -15.55
C CYS A 217 1.82 1.70 -17.06
N LEU A 218 1.73 2.97 -17.48
CA LEU A 218 1.80 3.36 -18.89
C LEU A 218 3.16 2.99 -19.52
N GLU A 219 4.24 3.15 -18.76
CA GLU A 219 5.61 2.81 -19.15
C GLU A 219 5.94 1.32 -18.92
N GLU A 220 4.96 0.52 -18.49
CA GLU A 220 5.10 -0.93 -18.21
C GLU A 220 6.30 -1.27 -17.30
N ARG A 221 6.67 -0.37 -16.38
CA ARG A 221 7.84 -0.51 -15.48
C ARG A 221 7.73 -1.69 -14.52
N TYR A 222 6.59 -2.31 -14.42
CA TYR A 222 6.36 -3.55 -13.68
C TYR A 222 6.87 -4.80 -14.42
N LEU A 223 7.21 -4.68 -15.72
CA LEU A 223 7.77 -5.77 -16.51
C LEU A 223 9.30 -5.79 -16.47
N LYS A 224 9.89 -6.97 -16.67
CA LYS A 224 11.32 -7.08 -16.92
C LYS A 224 11.63 -6.41 -18.26
N ASN A 225 12.60 -5.53 -18.26
CA ASN A 225 13.18 -5.05 -19.53
C ASN A 225 13.89 -6.25 -20.18
N ASN A 226 13.51 -6.59 -21.39
CA ASN A 226 14.20 -7.56 -22.23
C ASN A 226 15.55 -7.04 -22.70
#